data_9775e6c2a427515840bd72dae4a1875b
#
_entry.id   9775e6c2a427515840bd72dae4a1875b
#
_cell.length_a   1.000
_cell.length_b   1.000
_cell.length_c   1.000
_cell.angle_alpha   90.00
_cell.angle_beta   90.00
_cell.angle_gamma   90.00
#
_symmetry.space_group_name_H-M   'P 1'
#
loop_
_entity.id
_entity.type
_entity.pdbx_description
1 polymer ?
#
loop_
_entity_poly.entity_id
_entity_poly.type
_entity_poly.pdbx_seq_one_letter_code
_entity_poly.pdbx_strand_id
1 'polypeptide(L)'
;MTTTGTTPGILIKRRFNAAPDKVWRFWTSAAGLQAWWGPIGFQSRVATLDVRVGGGFDIVMRATAPDVVAYLEGHGIPLESHARGTYTEVDPPRRLAWRSHVDFVPGVAPYEVLASMELRALADGATEMTFRSERMHDAMWTRNAEAGWTQQIDHLVERLAQHARSD
;
A
#
# COMPACT_ATOMS: atom_id res chain seq x y z
N MET A 1 -6.10 -0.52 34.33
CA MET A 1 -5.71 0.12 33.08
C MET A 1 -6.77 -0.13 32.05
N THR A 2 -7.50 0.88 31.78
CA THR A 2 -8.57 0.81 30.81
C THR A 2 -7.98 0.87 29.41
N THR A 3 -7.94 -0.26 28.75
CA THR A 3 -7.89 -0.24 27.32
C THR A 3 -9.17 0.41 26.84
N THR A 4 -9.12 1.68 26.66
CA THR A 4 -10.13 2.36 25.87
C THR A 4 -10.23 1.60 24.56
N GLY A 5 -11.43 1.22 24.18
CA GLY A 5 -11.67 0.49 22.93
C GLY A 5 -11.17 1.23 21.72
N THR A 6 -9.86 1.28 21.55
CA THR A 6 -9.24 1.71 20.32
C THR A 6 -9.52 0.63 19.30
N THR A 7 -10.24 0.98 18.23
CA THR A 7 -10.38 0.10 17.07
C THR A 7 -8.99 -0.35 16.67
N PRO A 8 -8.72 -1.67 16.58
CA PRO A 8 -7.41 -2.15 16.16
C PRO A 8 -7.04 -1.58 14.80
N GLY A 9 -5.76 -1.35 14.61
CA GLY A 9 -5.24 -1.01 13.30
C GLY A 9 -5.30 -2.21 12.36
N ILE A 10 -4.75 -2.02 11.17
CA ILE A 10 -4.73 -3.05 10.13
C ILE A 10 -3.48 -3.91 10.31
N LEU A 11 -3.64 -5.22 10.21
CA LEU A 11 -2.54 -6.19 10.24
C LEU A 11 -2.77 -7.22 9.15
N ILE A 12 -1.81 -7.31 8.21
CA ILE A 12 -1.88 -8.25 7.10
C ILE A 12 -0.55 -8.99 7.01
N LYS A 13 -0.61 -10.32 7.02
CA LYS A 13 0.57 -11.17 6.84
C LYS A 13 0.45 -11.96 5.57
N ARG A 14 1.53 -12.03 4.80
CA ARG A 14 1.58 -12.82 3.56
C ARG A 14 2.93 -13.45 3.40
N ARG A 15 2.94 -14.60 2.72
CA ARG A 15 4.16 -15.29 2.36
C ARG A 15 4.40 -15.13 0.86
N PHE A 16 5.64 -14.80 0.51
CA PHE A 16 6.08 -14.70 -0.87
C PHE A 16 7.14 -15.78 -1.16
N ASN A 17 7.02 -16.46 -2.28
CA ASN A 17 8.03 -17.42 -2.73
C ASN A 17 9.17 -16.69 -3.45
N ALA A 18 9.77 -15.75 -2.73
CA ALA A 18 10.86 -14.91 -3.23
C ALA A 18 11.70 -14.44 -2.05
N ALA A 19 12.96 -14.14 -2.29
CA ALA A 19 13.85 -13.61 -1.27
C ALA A 19 13.43 -12.19 -0.86
N PRO A 20 13.77 -11.76 0.37
CA PRO A 20 13.41 -10.41 0.83
C PRO A 20 13.85 -9.28 -0.10
N ASP A 21 15.02 -9.37 -0.71
CA ASP A 21 15.53 -8.36 -1.64
C ASP A 21 14.56 -8.13 -2.79
N LYS A 22 13.98 -9.20 -3.32
CA LYS A 22 13.06 -9.12 -4.44
C LYS A 22 11.75 -8.48 -4.03
N VAL A 23 11.21 -8.87 -2.87
CA VAL A 23 10.00 -8.24 -2.32
C VAL A 23 10.25 -6.76 -2.04
N TRP A 24 11.40 -6.45 -1.46
CA TRP A 24 11.80 -5.07 -1.17
C TRP A 24 11.77 -4.18 -2.41
N ARG A 25 12.27 -4.67 -3.53
CA ARG A 25 12.29 -3.88 -4.79
C ARG A 25 10.89 -3.50 -5.27
N PHE A 26 9.90 -4.36 -5.05
CA PHE A 26 8.52 -4.06 -5.43
C PHE A 26 7.92 -2.95 -4.58
N TRP A 27 8.46 -2.71 -3.39
CA TRP A 27 8.03 -1.62 -2.51
C TRP A 27 8.83 -0.34 -2.70
N THR A 28 10.01 -0.41 -3.30
CA THR A 28 10.97 0.70 -3.27
C THR A 28 11.45 1.15 -4.64
N SER A 29 10.85 0.65 -5.71
CA SER A 29 11.16 1.11 -7.07
C SER A 29 9.89 1.56 -7.77
N ALA A 30 10.02 2.50 -8.69
CA ALA A 30 8.88 3.00 -9.46
C ALA A 30 8.23 1.86 -10.25
N ALA A 31 9.03 1.07 -10.97
CA ALA A 31 8.52 -0.05 -11.75
C ALA A 31 7.82 -1.09 -10.86
N GLY A 32 8.40 -1.37 -9.69
CA GLY A 32 7.81 -2.30 -8.73
C GLY A 32 6.47 -1.83 -8.24
N LEU A 33 6.40 -0.61 -7.74
CA LEU A 33 5.16 -0.04 -7.23
C LEU A 33 4.07 0.03 -8.30
N GLN A 34 4.42 0.43 -9.51
CA GLN A 34 3.45 0.52 -10.61
C GLN A 34 2.87 -0.85 -10.99
N ALA A 35 3.59 -1.93 -10.70
CA ALA A 35 3.13 -3.27 -11.04
C ALA A 35 1.97 -3.76 -10.18
N TRP A 36 1.85 -3.29 -8.94
CA TRP A 36 0.85 -3.85 -8.02
C TRP A 36 0.01 -2.82 -7.27
N TRP A 37 0.43 -1.57 -7.20
CA TRP A 37 -0.28 -0.55 -6.43
C TRP A 37 -1.60 -0.18 -7.11
N GLY A 38 -2.62 0.09 -6.28
CA GLY A 38 -3.89 0.59 -6.75
C GLY A 38 -4.98 -0.48 -6.81
N PRO A 39 -6.25 -0.04 -6.79
CA PRO A 39 -7.39 -0.95 -6.88
C PRO A 39 -7.50 -1.58 -8.28
N ILE A 40 -8.25 -2.68 -8.36
CA ILE A 40 -8.57 -3.29 -9.66
C ILE A 40 -9.32 -2.28 -10.54
N GLY A 41 -8.92 -2.19 -11.81
CA GLY A 41 -9.51 -1.23 -12.75
C GLY A 41 -8.81 0.11 -12.80
N PHE A 42 -7.70 0.24 -12.06
CA PHE A 42 -6.88 1.46 -12.06
C PHE A 42 -5.47 1.13 -12.54
N GLN A 43 -4.82 2.13 -13.10
CA GLN A 43 -3.39 2.08 -13.41
C GLN A 43 -2.67 3.07 -12.50
N SER A 44 -1.50 2.68 -12.02
CA SER A 44 -0.71 3.51 -11.12
C SER A 44 0.54 4.01 -11.82
N ARG A 45 0.87 5.27 -11.57
CA ARG A 45 2.08 5.93 -12.06
C ARG A 45 2.78 6.58 -10.88
N VAL A 46 4.05 6.30 -10.71
CA VAL A 46 4.85 6.92 -9.65
C VAL A 46 5.29 8.30 -10.12
N ALA A 47 4.72 9.34 -9.54
CA ALA A 47 5.06 10.72 -9.87
C ALA A 47 6.37 11.14 -9.20
N THR A 48 6.54 10.78 -7.93
CA THR A 48 7.79 11.01 -7.19
C THR A 48 8.08 9.82 -6.30
N LEU A 49 9.36 9.53 -6.09
CA LEU A 49 9.80 8.47 -5.19
C LEU A 49 11.19 8.79 -4.69
N ASP A 50 11.32 8.93 -3.38
CA ASP A 50 12.60 9.19 -2.70
C ASP A 50 12.63 8.31 -1.46
N VAL A 51 13.25 7.13 -1.59
CA VAL A 51 13.23 6.11 -0.54
C VAL A 51 14.36 6.38 0.45
N ARG A 52 14.11 7.32 1.34
CA ARG A 52 15.00 7.65 2.47
C ARG A 52 14.15 8.27 3.57
N VAL A 53 14.62 8.25 4.79
CA VAL A 53 13.94 8.92 5.90
C VAL A 53 13.81 10.41 5.57
N GLY A 54 12.59 10.92 5.64
CA GLY A 54 12.27 12.30 5.25
C GLY A 54 11.94 12.46 3.78
N GLY A 55 12.28 11.49 2.93
CA GLY A 55 11.81 11.43 1.56
C GLY A 55 10.38 10.89 1.51
N GLY A 56 9.84 10.72 0.32
CA GLY A 56 8.47 10.27 0.23
C GLY A 56 8.07 9.77 -1.15
N PHE A 57 6.79 9.54 -1.30
CA PHE A 57 6.25 9.05 -2.56
C PHE A 57 4.94 9.79 -2.91
N ASP A 58 4.69 9.87 -4.20
CA ASP A 58 3.40 10.30 -4.75
C ASP A 58 3.07 9.32 -5.88
N ILE A 59 2.05 8.52 -5.69
CA ILE A 59 1.59 7.54 -6.67
C ILE A 59 0.23 8.00 -7.17
N VAL A 60 0.12 8.22 -8.47
CA VAL A 60 -1.12 8.64 -9.11
C VAL A 60 -1.85 7.40 -9.59
N MET A 61 -3.09 7.23 -9.14
CA MET A 61 -3.95 6.12 -9.54
C MET A 61 -5.04 6.66 -10.45
N ARG A 62 -5.15 6.11 -11.65
CA ARG A 62 -6.14 6.56 -12.62
C ARG A 62 -7.05 5.40 -13.02
N ALA A 63 -8.35 5.62 -12.96
CA ALA A 63 -9.33 4.64 -13.41
C ALA A 63 -9.21 4.43 -14.92
N THR A 64 -9.11 3.19 -15.36
CA THR A 64 -8.96 2.84 -16.78
C THR A 64 -9.97 1.81 -17.24
N ALA A 65 -10.47 0.95 -16.36
CA ALA A 65 -11.50 -0.03 -16.73
C ALA A 65 -12.82 0.70 -17.04
N PRO A 66 -13.45 0.41 -18.19
CA PRO A 66 -14.64 1.14 -18.62
C PRO A 66 -15.78 1.19 -17.60
N ASP A 67 -16.02 0.08 -16.89
CA ASP A 67 -17.08 0.02 -15.88
C ASP A 67 -16.74 0.90 -14.66
N VAL A 68 -15.48 0.95 -14.25
CA VAL A 68 -15.02 1.79 -13.14
C VAL A 68 -15.11 3.26 -13.54
N VAL A 69 -14.66 3.60 -14.75
CA VAL A 69 -14.74 4.97 -15.29
C VAL A 69 -16.19 5.44 -15.30
N ALA A 70 -17.09 4.62 -15.82
CA ALA A 70 -18.51 4.95 -15.90
C ALA A 70 -19.12 5.17 -14.51
N TYR A 71 -18.76 4.32 -13.55
CA TYR A 71 -19.25 4.46 -12.18
C TYR A 71 -18.78 5.76 -11.55
N LEU A 72 -17.49 6.07 -11.66
CA LEU A 72 -16.93 7.28 -11.07
C LEU A 72 -17.51 8.55 -11.71
N GLU A 73 -17.60 8.57 -13.04
CA GLU A 73 -18.17 9.70 -13.76
C GLU A 73 -19.64 9.91 -13.38
N GLY A 74 -20.40 8.82 -13.26
CA GLY A 74 -21.80 8.87 -12.86
C GLY A 74 -22.03 9.39 -11.45
N HIS A 75 -21.03 9.33 -10.60
CA HIS A 75 -21.10 9.81 -9.21
C HIS A 75 -20.32 11.11 -8.99
N GLY A 76 -19.80 11.72 -10.05
CA GLY A 76 -19.03 12.96 -9.95
C GLY A 76 -17.72 12.79 -9.19
N ILE A 77 -17.16 11.58 -9.18
CA ILE A 77 -15.90 11.29 -8.50
C ILE A 77 -14.74 11.41 -9.50
N PRO A 78 -13.63 12.07 -9.13
CA PRO A 78 -12.49 12.20 -10.05
C PRO A 78 -11.93 10.85 -10.46
N LEU A 79 -11.47 10.75 -11.71
CA LEU A 79 -10.86 9.52 -12.23
C LEU A 79 -9.44 9.31 -11.70
N GLU A 80 -8.81 10.37 -11.24
CA GLU A 80 -7.46 10.32 -10.67
C GLU A 80 -7.49 10.58 -9.18
N SER A 81 -6.64 9.85 -8.46
CA SER A 81 -6.40 10.08 -7.04
C SER A 81 -4.91 9.86 -6.76
N HIS A 82 -4.46 10.38 -5.63
CA HIS A 82 -3.07 10.30 -5.22
C HIS A 82 -2.93 9.53 -3.92
N ALA A 83 -1.89 8.69 -3.85
CA ALA A 83 -1.42 8.11 -2.60
C ALA A 83 -0.08 8.78 -2.30
N ARG A 84 -0.01 9.51 -1.19
CA ARG A 84 1.19 10.24 -0.77
C ARG A 84 1.63 9.81 0.61
N GLY A 85 2.92 9.80 0.82
CA GLY A 85 3.47 9.47 2.13
C GLY A 85 4.89 9.99 2.29
N THR A 86 5.32 10.01 3.55
CA THR A 86 6.68 10.41 3.93
C THR A 86 7.32 9.25 4.70
N TYR A 87 8.49 8.81 4.28
CA TYR A 87 9.18 7.70 4.95
C TYR A 87 9.73 8.11 6.30
N THR A 88 9.47 7.28 7.31
CA THR A 88 9.96 7.48 8.67
C THR A 88 11.04 6.47 9.04
N GLU A 89 11.10 5.33 8.34
CA GLU A 89 12.12 4.32 8.56
C GLU A 89 12.42 3.59 7.25
N VAL A 90 13.69 3.42 6.93
CA VAL A 90 14.13 2.71 5.73
C VAL A 90 15.31 1.83 6.14
N ASP A 91 15.07 0.53 6.29
CA ASP A 91 16.09 -0.46 6.68
C ASP A 91 16.05 -1.61 5.68
N PRO A 92 16.77 -1.49 4.55
CA PRO A 92 16.76 -2.52 3.51
C PRO A 92 17.43 -3.83 3.96
N PRO A 93 16.90 -4.96 3.58
CA PRO A 93 15.62 -5.23 2.95
C PRO A 93 14.56 -5.67 3.96
N ARG A 94 14.60 -5.15 5.17
CA ARG A 94 13.83 -5.69 6.30
C ARG A 94 12.62 -4.87 6.70
N ARG A 95 12.73 -3.53 6.69
CA ARG A 95 11.67 -2.71 7.24
C ARG A 95 11.54 -1.36 6.53
N LEU A 96 10.30 -1.03 6.21
CA LEU A 96 9.93 0.25 5.61
C LEU A 96 8.75 0.80 6.39
N ALA A 97 8.83 2.04 6.85
CA ALA A 97 7.72 2.68 7.53
C ALA A 97 7.50 4.08 6.95
N TRP A 98 6.24 4.50 6.94
CA TRP A 98 5.88 5.79 6.36
C TRP A 98 4.62 6.34 7.02
N ARG A 99 4.43 7.66 6.90
CA ARG A 99 3.19 8.33 7.25
C ARG A 99 2.39 8.54 5.96
N SER A 100 1.24 7.89 5.86
CA SER A 100 0.32 8.08 4.74
C SER A 100 -0.50 9.33 4.99
N HIS A 101 -0.64 10.17 3.98
CA HIS A 101 -1.42 11.40 4.07
C HIS A 101 -2.88 11.10 3.72
N VAL A 102 -3.79 11.36 4.66
CA VAL A 102 -5.23 11.19 4.46
C VAL A 102 -5.82 12.58 4.29
N ASP A 103 -5.93 13.02 3.05
CA ASP A 103 -6.40 14.38 2.70
C ASP A 103 -7.54 14.35 1.69
N PHE A 104 -8.13 13.18 1.48
CA PHE A 104 -9.13 12.95 0.43
C PHE A 104 -10.54 12.69 0.96
N VAL A 105 -10.76 12.79 2.27
CA VAL A 105 -12.05 12.47 2.87
C VAL A 105 -12.87 13.75 3.00
N PRO A 106 -14.04 13.84 2.34
CA PRO A 106 -14.88 15.04 2.46
C PRO A 106 -15.31 15.29 3.91
N GLY A 107 -15.19 16.52 4.36
CA GLY A 107 -15.63 16.93 5.69
C GLY A 107 -14.71 16.54 6.83
N VAL A 108 -13.56 15.92 6.53
CA VAL A 108 -12.58 15.53 7.53
C VAL A 108 -11.28 16.31 7.28
N ALA A 109 -10.76 16.95 8.33
CA ALA A 109 -9.48 17.66 8.22
C ALA A 109 -8.37 16.67 7.87
N PRO A 110 -7.39 17.07 7.02
CA PRO A 110 -6.28 16.19 6.69
C PRO A 110 -5.52 15.69 7.92
N TYR A 111 -5.14 14.43 7.88
CA TYR A 111 -4.36 13.80 8.96
C TYR A 111 -3.44 12.74 8.35
N GLU A 112 -2.62 12.12 9.20
CA GLU A 112 -1.68 11.08 8.77
C GLU A 112 -1.91 9.80 9.54
N VAL A 113 -1.66 8.66 8.89
CA VAL A 113 -1.63 7.35 9.53
C VAL A 113 -0.25 6.73 9.33
N LEU A 114 0.29 6.17 10.40
CA LEU A 114 1.57 5.47 10.33
C LEU A 114 1.34 4.06 9.80
N ALA A 115 2.13 3.68 8.82
CA ALA A 115 2.10 2.34 8.23
C ALA A 115 3.51 1.79 8.16
N SER A 116 3.62 0.45 8.14
CA SER A 116 4.91 -0.21 8.02
C SER A 116 4.77 -1.55 7.33
N MET A 117 5.88 -1.98 6.70
CA MET A 117 6.00 -3.35 6.23
C MET A 117 7.34 -3.90 6.67
N GLU A 118 7.31 -5.14 7.09
CA GLU A 118 8.46 -5.86 7.62
C GLU A 118 8.63 -7.16 6.84
N LEU A 119 9.87 -7.45 6.46
CA LEU A 119 10.20 -8.66 5.71
C LEU A 119 11.12 -9.54 6.54
N ARG A 120 10.76 -10.82 6.65
CA ARG A 120 11.54 -11.82 7.38
C ARG A 120 11.84 -12.98 6.46
N ALA A 121 13.12 -13.30 6.30
CA ALA A 121 13.54 -14.46 5.52
C ALA A 121 13.14 -15.75 6.23
N LEU A 122 12.57 -16.69 5.49
CA LEU A 122 12.21 -18.01 6.00
C LEU A 122 13.29 -19.02 5.62
N ALA A 123 13.31 -20.15 6.32
CA ALA A 123 14.33 -21.19 6.16
C ALA A 123 14.40 -21.76 4.74
N ASP A 124 13.29 -21.72 4.01
CA ASP A 124 13.19 -22.27 2.64
C ASP A 124 13.46 -21.23 1.54
N GLY A 125 13.96 -20.06 1.91
CA GLY A 125 14.25 -18.99 0.94
C GLY A 125 13.06 -18.10 0.62
N ALA A 126 11.90 -18.38 1.18
CA ALA A 126 10.72 -17.52 1.04
C ALA A 126 10.78 -16.33 2.01
N THR A 127 9.84 -15.44 1.90
CA THR A 127 9.76 -14.26 2.77
C THR A 127 8.38 -14.18 3.40
N GLU A 128 8.34 -13.90 4.69
CA GLU A 128 7.10 -13.52 5.37
C GLU A 128 7.06 -12.01 5.47
N MET A 129 5.97 -11.42 4.99
CA MET A 129 5.75 -9.97 5.10
C MET A 129 4.67 -9.71 6.15
N THR A 130 4.92 -8.73 6.99
CA THR A 130 3.93 -8.21 7.94
C THR A 130 3.69 -6.75 7.59
N PHE A 131 2.48 -6.43 7.19
CA PHE A 131 2.03 -5.06 6.94
C PHE A 131 1.19 -4.61 8.12
N ARG A 132 1.44 -3.40 8.61
CA ARG A 132 0.67 -2.78 9.69
C ARG A 132 0.31 -1.37 9.30
N SER A 133 -0.88 -0.94 9.70
CA SER A 133 -1.29 0.46 9.56
C SER A 133 -2.13 0.86 10.76
N GLU A 134 -1.98 2.08 11.21
CA GLU A 134 -2.90 2.64 12.19
C GLU A 134 -4.31 2.67 11.62
N ARG A 135 -5.31 2.71 12.50
CA ARG A 135 -6.70 2.88 12.08
C ARG A 135 -6.91 4.26 11.48
N MET A 136 -7.91 4.37 10.65
CA MET A 136 -8.37 5.67 10.14
C MET A 136 -9.29 6.33 11.17
N HIS A 137 -9.89 7.46 10.80
CA HIS A 137 -10.69 8.29 11.72
C HIS A 137 -11.97 7.61 12.21
N ASP A 138 -12.46 6.59 11.54
CA ASP A 138 -13.61 5.80 12.00
C ASP A 138 -13.52 4.34 11.56
N ALA A 139 -14.41 3.51 12.09
CA ALA A 139 -14.38 2.07 11.86
C ALA A 139 -14.72 1.72 10.42
N MET A 140 -15.61 2.45 9.78
CA MET A 140 -15.99 2.18 8.39
C MET A 140 -14.82 2.41 7.44
N TRP A 141 -14.16 3.57 7.58
CA TRP A 141 -13.00 3.88 6.75
C TRP A 141 -11.83 2.94 7.01
N THR A 142 -11.65 2.51 8.25
CA THR A 142 -10.62 1.53 8.60
C THR A 142 -10.88 0.19 7.92
N ARG A 143 -12.13 -0.29 7.93
CA ARG A 143 -12.49 -1.54 7.23
C ARG A 143 -12.30 -1.42 5.72
N ASN A 144 -12.66 -0.27 5.15
CA ASN A 144 -12.45 -0.03 3.72
C ASN A 144 -10.97 -0.01 3.36
N ALA A 145 -10.15 0.61 4.20
CA ALA A 145 -8.70 0.64 4.02
C ALA A 145 -8.11 -0.77 4.13
N GLU A 146 -8.57 -1.57 5.09
CA GLU A 146 -8.13 -2.96 5.25
C GLU A 146 -8.45 -3.77 4.01
N ALA A 147 -9.67 -3.65 3.49
CA ALA A 147 -10.08 -4.35 2.27
C ALA A 147 -9.23 -3.93 1.07
N GLY A 148 -8.96 -2.64 0.94
CA GLY A 148 -8.11 -2.10 -0.13
C GLY A 148 -6.67 -2.60 -0.03
N TRP A 149 -6.09 -2.57 1.14
CA TRP A 149 -4.74 -3.07 1.37
C TRP A 149 -4.64 -4.58 1.12
N THR A 150 -5.64 -5.35 1.58
CA THR A 150 -5.70 -6.79 1.34
C THR A 150 -5.69 -7.07 -0.16
N GLN A 151 -6.49 -6.37 -0.92
CA GLN A 151 -6.57 -6.54 -2.38
C GLN A 151 -5.25 -6.19 -3.05
N GLN A 152 -4.62 -5.07 -2.68
CA GLN A 152 -3.34 -4.65 -3.25
C GLN A 152 -2.22 -5.64 -2.92
N ILE A 153 -2.16 -6.09 -1.67
CA ILE A 153 -1.11 -7.03 -1.24
C ILE A 153 -1.30 -8.39 -1.92
N ASP A 154 -2.52 -8.85 -2.09
CA ASP A 154 -2.78 -10.08 -2.84
C ASP A 154 -2.36 -9.92 -4.31
N HIS A 155 -2.54 -8.73 -4.88
CA HIS A 155 -2.05 -8.42 -6.23
C HIS A 155 -0.52 -8.47 -6.28
N LEU A 156 0.15 -7.98 -5.25
CA LEU A 156 1.61 -8.07 -5.13
C LEU A 156 2.06 -9.54 -5.10
N VAL A 157 1.37 -10.40 -4.35
CA VAL A 157 1.68 -11.84 -4.30
C VAL A 157 1.61 -12.43 -5.73
N GLU A 158 0.57 -12.11 -6.47
CA GLU A 158 0.39 -12.59 -7.85
C GLU A 158 1.49 -12.07 -8.78
N ARG A 159 1.83 -10.80 -8.68
CA ARG A 159 2.87 -10.19 -9.53
C ARG A 159 4.24 -10.79 -9.27
N LEU A 160 4.57 -11.04 -8.01
CA LEU A 160 5.84 -11.69 -7.66
C LEU A 160 5.89 -13.13 -8.17
N ALA A 161 4.78 -13.86 -8.11
CA ALA A 161 4.71 -15.21 -8.64
C ALA A 161 4.89 -15.23 -10.16
N GLN A 162 4.28 -14.28 -10.88
CA GLN A 162 4.44 -14.15 -12.33
C GLN A 162 5.89 -13.80 -12.70
N HIS A 163 6.51 -12.90 -11.95
CA HIS A 163 7.88 -12.48 -12.18
C HIS A 163 8.87 -13.62 -11.97
N ALA A 164 8.64 -14.46 -10.96
CA ALA A 164 9.46 -15.63 -10.69
C ALA A 164 9.37 -16.66 -11.84
N ARG A 165 8.22 -16.78 -12.50
CA ARG A 165 8.04 -17.69 -13.62
C ARG A 165 8.68 -17.20 -14.92
N SER A 166 8.95 -15.89 -15.00
CA SER A 166 9.58 -15.29 -16.19
C SER A 166 11.10 -15.39 -16.19
N ASP A 167 11.68 -15.68 -15.02
CA ASP A 167 13.13 -15.89 -14.86
C ASP A 167 13.45 -17.37 -15.12
#